data_fa6990f32de191339ba6a3e43420635c
#
_entry.id   fa6990f32de191339ba6a3e43420635c
#
_cell.length_a   1.000
_cell.length_b   1.000
_cell.length_c   1.000
_cell.angle_alpha   90.00
_cell.angle_beta   90.00
_cell.angle_gamma   90.00
#
_symmetry.space_group_name_H-M   'P 1'
#
loop_
_entity.id
_entity.type
_entity.pdbx_description
1 polymer ?
#
loop_
_entity_poly.entity_id
_entity_poly.type
_entity_poly.pdbx_seq_one_letter_code
_entity_poly.pdbx_strand_id
1 'polypeptide(L)'
;ITNKTKLIFLANPNNPTGTMINSNEINELITSLRSDIILVIDAAYAEYVEHDHYIDGASLVEKYNNVIMLRTFSKLHGLASLRLGWAYCPILISNLLKSIRPAFSVNALASFAGTASIQDIEFQKQSFFHNKKLRDWTFQKLTQEEIDFIPSVANFFLINLKTEKRAEDLLKYLEDRNIYVRGMQPYNLHAFLRVSIGTELEMKKFLKNTIDFCRKFKSD
;
A
#
# COMPACT_ATOMS: atom_id res chain seq x y z
N ILE A 1 -23.37 -6.66 -0.66
CA ILE A 1 -24.10 -5.39 -0.49
C ILE A 1 -25.52 -5.72 -0.09
N THR A 2 -26.01 -5.10 0.97
CA THR A 2 -27.38 -5.23 1.48
C THR A 2 -28.07 -3.87 1.48
N ASN A 3 -29.38 -3.82 1.81
CA ASN A 3 -30.12 -2.56 1.96
C ASN A 3 -29.56 -1.66 3.10
N LYS A 4 -28.76 -2.24 4.01
CA LYS A 4 -28.12 -1.51 5.13
C LYS A 4 -26.74 -0.97 4.77
N THR A 5 -26.13 -1.40 3.65
CA THR A 5 -24.80 -0.95 3.23
C THR A 5 -24.87 0.53 2.84
N LYS A 6 -24.02 1.35 3.47
CA LYS A 6 -23.91 2.80 3.23
C LYS A 6 -22.51 3.24 2.79
N LEU A 7 -21.49 2.48 3.20
CA LEU A 7 -20.09 2.78 2.91
C LEU A 7 -19.41 1.51 2.39
N ILE A 8 -18.58 1.67 1.36
CA ILE A 8 -17.66 0.65 0.87
C ILE A 8 -16.27 1.26 0.89
N PHE A 9 -15.32 0.60 1.56
CA PHE A 9 -13.91 0.98 1.54
C PHE A 9 -13.15 0.05 0.60
N LEU A 10 -12.47 0.64 -0.37
CA LEU A 10 -11.66 -0.06 -1.35
C LEU A 10 -10.22 0.46 -1.29
N ALA A 11 -9.29 -0.34 -0.80
CA ALA A 11 -7.87 -0.01 -0.86
C ALA A 11 -7.31 -0.38 -2.25
N ASN A 12 -6.84 0.64 -3.01
CA ASN A 12 -6.27 0.45 -4.33
C ASN A 12 -5.10 1.41 -4.59
N PRO A 13 -3.84 0.93 -4.56
CA PRO A 13 -3.37 -0.45 -4.32
C PRO A 13 -3.71 -0.98 -2.93
N ASN A 14 -3.94 -2.30 -2.85
CA ASN A 14 -4.35 -2.94 -1.62
C ASN A 14 -3.18 -3.19 -0.64
N ASN A 15 -3.42 -3.00 0.63
CA ASN A 15 -2.56 -3.48 1.71
C ASN A 15 -3.34 -4.60 2.46
N PRO A 16 -2.81 -5.84 2.55
CA PRO A 16 -1.38 -6.18 2.53
C PRO A 16 -0.84 -6.77 1.21
N THR A 17 -1.63 -6.96 0.16
CA THR A 17 -1.20 -7.69 -1.04
C THR A 17 -0.33 -6.89 -2.00
N GLY A 18 -0.46 -5.57 -2.02
CA GLY A 18 0.21 -4.69 -2.98
C GLY A 18 -0.36 -4.77 -4.40
N THR A 19 -1.41 -5.54 -4.60
CA THR A 19 -2.12 -5.66 -5.88
C THR A 19 -3.02 -4.45 -6.12
N MET A 20 -3.38 -4.23 -7.37
CA MET A 20 -4.36 -3.22 -7.75
C MET A 20 -5.47 -3.83 -8.61
N ILE A 21 -6.61 -3.19 -8.62
CA ILE A 21 -7.67 -3.39 -9.62
C ILE A 21 -7.60 -2.25 -10.64
N ASN A 22 -7.99 -2.55 -11.88
CA ASN A 22 -7.88 -1.59 -12.98
C ASN A 22 -9.08 -0.62 -13.04
N SER A 23 -8.96 0.37 -13.89
CA SER A 23 -9.98 1.42 -14.07
C SER A 23 -11.34 0.89 -14.52
N ASN A 24 -11.37 -0.17 -15.34
CA ASN A 24 -12.64 -0.75 -15.81
C ASN A 24 -13.38 -1.43 -14.67
N GLU A 25 -12.67 -2.23 -13.86
CA GLU A 25 -13.25 -2.91 -12.69
C GLU A 25 -13.81 -1.90 -11.66
N ILE A 26 -13.10 -0.77 -11.45
CA ILE A 26 -13.59 0.29 -10.56
C ILE A 26 -14.83 0.97 -11.16
N ASN A 27 -14.84 1.24 -12.47
CA ASN A 27 -16.00 1.82 -13.14
C ASN A 27 -17.22 0.88 -13.10
N GLU A 28 -17.04 -0.41 -13.32
CA GLU A 28 -18.10 -1.42 -13.19
C GLU A 28 -18.63 -1.46 -11.74
N LEU A 29 -17.76 -1.44 -10.75
CA LEU A 29 -18.16 -1.37 -9.35
C LEU A 29 -19.05 -0.13 -9.11
N ILE A 30 -18.59 1.07 -9.46
CA ILE A 30 -19.31 2.31 -9.18
C ILE A 30 -20.66 2.33 -9.87
N THR A 31 -20.74 1.93 -11.15
CA THR A 31 -21.99 1.95 -11.91
C THR A 31 -23.00 0.92 -11.41
N SER A 32 -22.55 -0.13 -10.72
CA SER A 32 -23.40 -1.13 -10.07
C SER A 32 -23.90 -0.73 -8.68
N LEU A 33 -23.31 0.31 -8.08
CA LEU A 33 -23.70 0.77 -6.74
C LEU A 33 -24.98 1.61 -6.79
N ARG A 34 -25.81 1.44 -5.75
CA ARG A 34 -26.89 2.39 -5.49
C ARG A 34 -26.31 3.77 -5.15
N SER A 35 -27.00 4.82 -5.55
CA SER A 35 -26.55 6.21 -5.34
C SER A 35 -26.44 6.63 -3.86
N ASP A 36 -27.08 5.87 -2.94
CA ASP A 36 -27.01 6.10 -1.49
C ASP A 36 -25.83 5.40 -0.81
N ILE A 37 -24.97 4.71 -1.58
CA ILE A 37 -23.73 4.07 -1.09
C ILE A 37 -22.54 4.93 -1.48
N ILE A 38 -21.75 5.32 -0.49
CA ILE A 38 -20.48 6.04 -0.72
C ILE A 38 -19.36 5.03 -0.91
N LEU A 39 -18.61 5.17 -2.00
CA LEU A 39 -17.36 4.45 -2.24
C LEU A 39 -16.18 5.29 -1.77
N VAL A 40 -15.41 4.78 -0.82
CA VAL A 40 -14.17 5.37 -0.34
C VAL A 40 -13.00 4.61 -0.95
N ILE A 41 -12.24 5.26 -1.82
CA ILE A 41 -11.02 4.72 -2.44
C ILE A 41 -9.83 5.15 -1.58
N ASP A 42 -9.22 4.19 -0.88
CA ASP A 42 -7.95 4.42 -0.17
C ASP A 42 -6.79 4.26 -1.15
N ALA A 43 -6.34 5.39 -1.68
CA ALA A 43 -5.26 5.49 -2.65
C ALA A 43 -3.91 5.82 -1.98
N ALA A 44 -3.66 5.28 -0.78
CA ALA A 44 -2.45 5.58 0.01
C ALA A 44 -1.13 5.19 -0.68
N TYR A 45 -1.18 4.35 -1.70
CA TYR A 45 0.00 3.90 -2.46
C TYR A 45 -0.02 4.34 -3.93
N ALA A 46 -0.95 5.22 -4.30
CA ALA A 46 -1.17 5.65 -5.68
C ALA A 46 0.08 6.24 -6.34
N GLU A 47 0.90 6.98 -5.57
CA GLU A 47 2.12 7.61 -6.07
C GLU A 47 3.20 6.62 -6.53
N TYR A 48 3.09 5.35 -6.14
CA TYR A 48 4.02 4.30 -6.58
C TYR A 48 3.59 3.58 -7.84
N VAL A 49 2.36 3.84 -8.34
CA VAL A 49 1.79 3.10 -9.47
C VAL A 49 2.17 3.77 -10.78
N GLU A 50 2.78 2.99 -11.64
CA GLU A 50 3.11 3.35 -13.02
C GLU A 50 2.43 2.34 -13.95
N HIS A 51 1.11 2.52 -14.13
CA HIS A 51 0.29 1.60 -14.92
C HIS A 51 -0.85 2.35 -15.62
N ASP A 52 -0.94 2.25 -16.94
CA ASP A 52 -1.88 3.01 -17.79
C ASP A 52 -3.36 2.77 -17.44
N HIS A 53 -3.68 1.60 -16.91
CA HIS A 53 -5.04 1.24 -16.49
C HIS A 53 -5.32 1.49 -15.00
N TYR A 54 -4.44 2.19 -14.29
CA TYR A 54 -4.68 2.59 -12.91
C TYR A 54 -5.35 3.96 -12.85
N ILE A 55 -6.34 4.09 -11.93
CA ILE A 55 -6.92 5.37 -11.54
C ILE A 55 -6.86 5.50 -10.03
N ASP A 56 -6.45 6.66 -9.55
CA ASP A 56 -6.35 6.96 -8.12
C ASP A 56 -7.67 7.40 -7.48
N GLY A 57 -8.69 7.58 -8.28
CA GLY A 57 -10.02 8.00 -7.86
C GLY A 57 -10.34 9.49 -8.05
N ALA A 58 -9.37 10.36 -8.36
CA ALA A 58 -9.62 11.79 -8.52
C ALA A 58 -10.66 12.09 -9.62
N SER A 59 -10.49 11.52 -10.80
CA SER A 59 -11.43 11.66 -11.92
C SER A 59 -12.84 11.09 -11.62
N LEU A 60 -12.91 10.12 -10.71
CA LEU A 60 -14.19 9.55 -10.27
C LEU A 60 -14.92 10.50 -9.31
N VAL A 61 -14.21 11.20 -8.44
CA VAL A 61 -14.78 12.24 -7.57
C VAL A 61 -15.41 13.36 -8.41
N GLU A 62 -14.77 13.72 -9.53
CA GLU A 62 -15.32 14.75 -10.45
C GLU A 62 -16.59 14.28 -11.17
N LYS A 63 -16.71 12.98 -11.42
CA LYS A 63 -17.81 12.38 -12.16
C LYS A 63 -18.98 11.94 -11.29
N TYR A 64 -18.72 11.50 -10.05
CA TYR A 64 -19.71 10.87 -9.18
C TYR A 64 -19.81 11.57 -7.81
N ASN A 65 -21.05 11.85 -7.38
CA ASN A 65 -21.31 12.53 -6.11
C ASN A 65 -21.19 11.65 -4.86
N ASN A 66 -20.89 10.37 -5.02
CA ASN A 66 -20.78 9.38 -3.96
C ASN A 66 -19.40 8.70 -3.90
N VAL A 67 -18.36 9.34 -4.43
CA VAL A 67 -16.97 8.86 -4.35
C VAL A 67 -16.13 9.77 -3.48
N ILE A 68 -15.28 9.17 -2.66
CA ILE A 68 -14.25 9.83 -1.86
C ILE A 68 -12.91 9.17 -2.19
N MET A 69 -11.89 9.95 -2.49
CA MET A 69 -10.52 9.49 -2.61
C MET A 69 -9.71 9.92 -1.40
N LEU A 70 -8.94 8.99 -0.80
CA LEU A 70 -8.04 9.26 0.31
C LEU A 70 -6.57 9.17 -0.14
N ARG A 71 -5.76 10.08 0.36
CA ARG A 71 -4.30 10.12 0.15
C ARG A 71 -3.56 10.36 1.46
N THR A 72 -2.29 10.03 1.49
CA THR A 72 -1.49 10.13 2.72
C THR A 72 -0.09 10.68 2.46
N PHE A 73 0.44 11.41 3.43
CA PHE A 73 1.85 11.80 3.47
C PHE A 73 2.74 10.73 4.12
N SER A 74 2.16 9.63 4.58
CA SER A 74 2.86 8.59 5.32
C SER A 74 3.74 7.67 4.46
N LYS A 75 3.59 7.71 3.12
CA LYS A 75 4.24 6.76 2.20
C LYS A 75 5.31 7.46 1.37
N LEU A 76 5.04 7.85 0.13
CA LEU A 76 6.02 8.49 -0.75
C LEU A 76 6.72 9.69 -0.09
N HIS A 77 5.97 10.49 0.63
CA HIS A 77 6.46 11.70 1.30
C HIS A 77 7.27 11.44 2.58
N GLY A 78 7.35 10.22 3.07
CA GLY A 78 8.16 9.86 4.24
C GLY A 78 7.67 10.41 5.60
N LEU A 79 6.47 10.97 5.69
CA LEU A 79 5.96 11.69 6.87
C LEU A 79 5.02 10.84 7.74
N ALA A 80 5.28 9.54 7.87
CA ALA A 80 4.38 8.60 8.55
C ALA A 80 4.11 8.97 10.03
N SER A 81 5.09 9.51 10.74
CA SER A 81 4.98 9.89 12.15
C SER A 81 4.14 11.15 12.38
N LEU A 82 3.97 11.99 11.38
CA LEU A 82 3.24 13.26 11.49
C LEU A 82 1.73 13.13 11.37
N ARG A 83 1.21 11.95 11.01
CA ARG A 83 -0.22 11.63 10.91
C ARG A 83 -1.00 12.58 10.00
N LEU A 84 -0.48 12.85 8.80
CA LEU A 84 -1.07 13.73 7.81
C LEU A 84 -1.61 12.93 6.62
N GLY A 85 -2.82 13.29 6.19
CA GLY A 85 -3.48 12.79 5.01
C GLY A 85 -4.56 13.75 4.56
N TRP A 86 -5.16 13.50 3.42
CA TRP A 86 -6.22 14.33 2.87
C TRP A 86 -7.24 13.48 2.10
N ALA A 87 -8.43 14.04 1.95
CA ALA A 87 -9.49 13.46 1.15
C ALA A 87 -9.89 14.43 0.03
N TYR A 88 -10.10 13.89 -1.16
CA TYR A 88 -10.78 14.58 -2.24
C TYR A 88 -12.19 13.99 -2.38
N CYS A 89 -13.20 14.84 -2.27
CA CYS A 89 -14.59 14.41 -2.26
C CYS A 89 -15.54 15.52 -2.71
N PRO A 90 -16.79 15.21 -3.11
CA PRO A 90 -17.81 16.19 -3.43
C PRO A 90 -18.05 17.19 -2.29
N ILE A 91 -18.43 18.42 -2.65
CA ILE A 91 -18.54 19.54 -1.69
C ILE A 91 -19.51 19.25 -0.53
N LEU A 92 -20.60 18.55 -0.81
CA LEU A 92 -21.57 18.19 0.24
C LEU A 92 -20.92 17.27 1.29
N ILE A 93 -20.17 16.26 0.86
CA ILE A 93 -19.45 15.35 1.75
C ILE A 93 -18.35 16.11 2.51
N SER A 94 -17.61 16.97 1.81
CA SER A 94 -16.58 17.82 2.43
C SER A 94 -17.15 18.69 3.55
N ASN A 95 -18.30 19.30 3.37
CA ASN A 95 -18.95 20.12 4.38
C ASN A 95 -19.42 19.29 5.58
N LEU A 96 -19.97 18.10 5.36
CA LEU A 96 -20.31 17.17 6.44
C LEU A 96 -19.08 16.75 7.24
N LEU A 97 -17.99 16.37 6.58
CA LEU A 97 -16.73 15.99 7.23
C LEU A 97 -16.15 17.16 8.04
N LYS A 98 -16.22 18.39 7.52
CA LYS A 98 -15.78 19.60 8.26
C LYS A 98 -16.60 19.83 9.52
N SER A 99 -17.92 19.57 9.51
CA SER A 99 -18.80 19.79 10.66
C SER A 99 -18.55 18.84 11.82
N ILE A 100 -18.04 17.63 11.55
CA ILE A 100 -17.76 16.61 12.58
C ILE A 100 -16.26 16.50 12.92
N ARG A 101 -15.40 17.19 12.18
CA ARG A 101 -13.95 17.16 12.38
C ARG A 101 -13.59 17.82 13.71
N PRO A 102 -12.79 17.17 14.59
CA PRO A 102 -12.28 17.80 15.79
C PRO A 102 -11.47 19.06 15.48
N ALA A 103 -11.54 20.06 16.38
CA ALA A 103 -10.67 21.20 16.33
C ALA A 103 -9.19 20.75 16.38
N PHE A 104 -8.32 21.44 15.65
CA PHE A 104 -6.87 21.16 15.61
C PHE A 104 -6.52 19.73 15.19
N SER A 105 -7.33 19.12 14.34
CA SER A 105 -7.13 17.73 13.84
C SER A 105 -5.82 17.52 13.07
N VAL A 106 -5.19 18.58 12.58
CA VAL A 106 -3.84 18.57 11.98
C VAL A 106 -2.93 19.40 12.87
N ASN A 107 -1.83 18.80 13.33
CA ASN A 107 -0.83 19.51 14.12
C ASN A 107 0.02 20.44 13.26
N ALA A 108 0.59 21.51 13.87
CA ALA A 108 1.35 22.52 13.15
C ALA A 108 2.57 21.96 12.41
N LEU A 109 3.32 21.02 13.01
CA LEU A 109 4.49 20.41 12.38
C LEU A 109 4.09 19.61 11.14
N ALA A 110 2.97 18.87 11.19
CA ALA A 110 2.44 18.15 10.04
C ALA A 110 2.06 19.12 8.90
N SER A 111 1.46 20.27 9.22
CA SER A 111 1.10 21.29 8.23
C SER A 111 2.33 21.86 7.53
N PHE A 112 3.35 22.27 8.29
CA PHE A 112 4.61 22.79 7.73
C PHE A 112 5.34 21.75 6.89
N ALA A 113 5.55 20.55 7.44
CA ALA A 113 6.26 19.48 6.73
C ALA A 113 5.49 19.01 5.50
N GLY A 114 4.16 18.92 5.57
CA GLY A 114 3.33 18.56 4.43
C GLY A 114 3.43 19.57 3.29
N THR A 115 3.39 20.87 3.60
CA THR A 115 3.56 21.95 2.60
C THR A 115 4.93 21.87 1.94
N ALA A 116 6.01 21.72 2.73
CA ALA A 116 7.36 21.56 2.19
C ALA A 116 7.48 20.31 1.32
N SER A 117 6.91 19.18 1.76
CA SER A 117 6.98 17.91 1.05
C SER A 117 6.25 17.90 -0.29
N ILE A 118 5.13 18.64 -0.42
CA ILE A 118 4.44 18.81 -1.71
C ILE A 118 5.32 19.55 -2.71
N GLN A 119 6.10 20.51 -2.26
CA GLN A 119 6.99 21.32 -3.09
C GLN A 119 8.31 20.61 -3.43
N ASP A 120 8.69 19.59 -2.65
CA ASP A 120 9.93 18.82 -2.86
C ASP A 120 9.71 17.71 -3.90
N ILE A 121 9.57 18.11 -5.15
CA ILE A 121 9.38 17.21 -6.29
C ILE A 121 10.58 16.31 -6.49
N GLU A 122 11.79 16.77 -6.16
CA GLU A 122 13.00 15.97 -6.31
C GLU A 122 13.02 14.79 -5.35
N PHE A 123 12.70 15.00 -4.07
CA PHE A 123 12.56 13.93 -3.10
C PHE A 123 11.47 12.92 -3.51
N GLN A 124 10.33 13.38 -3.99
CA GLN A 124 9.25 12.51 -4.46
C GLN A 124 9.72 11.60 -5.61
N LYS A 125 10.42 12.18 -6.61
CA LYS A 125 11.01 11.42 -7.73
C LYS A 125 12.06 10.42 -7.24
N GLN A 126 12.96 10.83 -6.38
CA GLN A 126 13.99 9.96 -5.81
C GLN A 126 13.36 8.78 -5.05
N SER A 127 12.36 9.04 -4.21
CA SER A 127 11.62 8.00 -3.46
C SER A 127 10.91 7.03 -4.40
N PHE A 128 10.26 7.53 -5.44
CA PHE A 128 9.58 6.71 -6.44
C PHE A 128 10.57 5.81 -7.20
N PHE A 129 11.63 6.38 -7.78
CA PHE A 129 12.60 5.62 -8.57
C PHE A 129 13.42 4.64 -7.73
N HIS A 130 13.74 5.02 -6.48
CA HIS A 130 14.37 4.12 -5.52
C HIS A 130 13.50 2.89 -5.27
N ASN A 131 12.23 3.10 -4.93
CA ASN A 131 11.28 2.01 -4.69
C ASN A 131 11.14 1.13 -5.94
N LYS A 132 10.89 1.71 -7.10
CA LYS A 132 10.74 0.98 -8.37
C LYS A 132 11.96 0.12 -8.66
N LYS A 133 13.16 0.71 -8.67
CA LYS A 133 14.42 0.01 -8.95
C LYS A 133 14.63 -1.20 -8.03
N LEU A 134 14.46 -1.00 -6.73
CA LEU A 134 14.73 -2.07 -5.75
C LEU A 134 13.63 -3.12 -5.72
N ARG A 135 12.37 -2.72 -5.92
CA ARG A 135 11.25 -3.65 -6.07
C ARG A 135 11.48 -4.58 -7.27
N ASP A 136 11.72 -4.01 -8.45
CA ASP A 136 11.87 -4.75 -9.69
C ASP A 136 13.11 -5.66 -9.63
N TRP A 137 14.23 -5.18 -9.09
CA TRP A 137 15.41 -5.98 -8.82
C TRP A 137 15.13 -7.14 -7.84
N THR A 138 14.37 -6.88 -6.76
CA THR A 138 14.01 -7.91 -5.77
C THR A 138 13.16 -8.99 -6.41
N PHE A 139 12.16 -8.61 -7.21
CA PHE A 139 11.28 -9.56 -7.92
C PHE A 139 12.08 -10.43 -8.90
N GLN A 140 12.99 -9.82 -9.65
CA GLN A 140 13.89 -10.58 -10.52
C GLN A 140 14.71 -11.63 -9.76
N LYS A 141 15.24 -11.24 -8.59
CA LYS A 141 16.02 -12.18 -7.75
C LYS A 141 15.18 -13.31 -7.18
N LEU A 142 13.98 -13.01 -6.67
CA LEU A 142 13.06 -14.03 -6.16
C LEU A 142 12.64 -15.00 -7.27
N THR A 143 12.36 -14.51 -8.47
CA THR A 143 12.02 -15.34 -9.64
C THR A 143 13.20 -16.25 -10.04
N GLN A 144 14.44 -15.74 -10.08
CA GLN A 144 15.64 -16.53 -10.38
C GLN A 144 15.87 -17.68 -9.38
N GLU A 145 15.45 -17.49 -8.12
CA GLU A 145 15.59 -18.47 -7.03
C GLU A 145 14.32 -19.32 -6.82
N GLU A 146 13.34 -19.20 -7.71
CA GLU A 146 12.06 -19.94 -7.64
C GLU A 146 11.32 -19.73 -6.31
N ILE A 147 11.46 -18.55 -5.69
CA ILE A 147 10.77 -18.18 -4.46
C ILE A 147 9.48 -17.46 -4.83
N ASP A 148 8.35 -17.99 -4.39
CA ASP A 148 7.03 -17.44 -4.69
C ASP A 148 6.77 -16.12 -3.98
N PHE A 149 6.19 -15.17 -4.70
CA PHE A 149 5.74 -13.90 -4.16
C PHE A 149 4.52 -13.38 -4.92
N ILE A 150 3.82 -12.42 -4.32
CA ILE A 150 2.74 -11.68 -5.00
C ILE A 150 3.36 -10.40 -5.57
N PRO A 151 3.38 -10.21 -6.90
CA PRO A 151 3.82 -8.97 -7.52
C PRO A 151 3.02 -7.78 -6.99
N SER A 152 3.72 -6.71 -6.65
CA SER A 152 3.15 -5.53 -6.00
C SER A 152 3.50 -4.26 -6.76
N VAL A 153 2.57 -3.31 -6.77
CA VAL A 153 2.79 -1.95 -7.29
C VAL A 153 3.09 -0.93 -6.16
N ALA A 154 3.06 -1.38 -4.89
CA ALA A 154 3.31 -0.55 -3.72
C ALA A 154 4.81 -0.53 -3.32
N ASN A 155 5.10 -0.01 -2.13
CA ASN A 155 6.44 -0.04 -1.52
C ASN A 155 6.66 -1.24 -0.57
N PHE A 156 5.94 -2.30 -0.79
CA PHE A 156 6.06 -3.60 -0.11
C PHE A 156 5.50 -4.69 -1.03
N PHE A 157 5.76 -5.95 -0.68
CA PHE A 157 5.22 -7.12 -1.36
C PHE A 157 5.01 -8.27 -0.37
N LEU A 158 4.31 -9.31 -0.80
CA LEU A 158 4.16 -10.54 -0.04
C LEU A 158 5.03 -11.65 -0.63
N ILE A 159 5.85 -12.29 0.23
CA ILE A 159 6.52 -13.54 -0.09
C ILE A 159 5.67 -14.71 0.41
N ASN A 160 5.50 -15.74 -0.43
CA ASN A 160 4.69 -16.93 -0.13
C ASN A 160 5.59 -18.09 0.25
N LEU A 161 5.48 -18.55 1.47
CA LEU A 161 6.25 -19.68 2.00
C LEU A 161 5.51 -21.02 1.89
N LYS A 162 4.32 -21.04 1.27
CA LYS A 162 3.44 -22.19 1.06
C LYS A 162 2.74 -22.69 2.32
N THR A 163 3.40 -22.67 3.48
CA THR A 163 2.86 -23.13 4.75
C THR A 163 3.08 -22.10 5.85
N GLU A 164 2.18 -22.09 6.83
CA GLU A 164 2.28 -21.24 8.03
C GLU A 164 3.59 -21.51 8.78
N LYS A 165 3.90 -22.78 9.02
CA LYS A 165 5.11 -23.18 9.72
C LYS A 165 6.37 -22.62 9.08
N ARG A 166 6.46 -22.68 7.75
CA ARG A 166 7.62 -22.17 7.02
C ARG A 166 7.70 -20.66 7.05
N ALA A 167 6.56 -19.95 7.07
CA ALA A 167 6.53 -18.51 7.25
C ALA A 167 7.01 -18.10 8.65
N GLU A 168 6.58 -18.80 9.69
CA GLU A 168 7.06 -18.59 11.06
C GLU A 168 8.56 -18.86 11.21
N ASP A 169 9.05 -19.95 10.63
CA ASP A 169 10.46 -20.33 10.68
C ASP A 169 11.33 -19.28 9.94
N LEU A 170 10.92 -18.80 8.78
CA LEU A 170 11.62 -17.71 8.08
C LEU A 170 11.57 -16.41 8.88
N LEU A 171 10.41 -16.05 9.44
CA LEU A 171 10.26 -14.85 10.26
C LEU A 171 11.29 -14.85 11.40
N LYS A 172 11.31 -15.92 12.18
CA LYS A 172 12.29 -16.10 13.26
C LYS A 172 13.72 -16.10 12.77
N TYR A 173 14.02 -16.80 11.68
CA TYR A 173 15.36 -16.85 11.08
C TYR A 173 15.87 -15.45 10.69
N LEU A 174 14.98 -14.58 10.18
CA LEU A 174 15.30 -13.21 9.82
C LEU A 174 15.47 -12.32 11.06
N GLU A 175 14.58 -12.46 12.06
CA GLU A 175 14.66 -11.73 13.33
C GLU A 175 15.96 -11.98 14.07
N ASP A 176 16.41 -13.24 14.13
CA ASP A 176 17.70 -13.63 14.74
C ASP A 176 18.92 -12.95 14.03
N ARG A 177 18.69 -12.37 12.85
CA ARG A 177 19.70 -11.65 12.03
C ARG A 177 19.45 -10.14 11.95
N ASN A 178 18.57 -9.62 12.83
CA ASN A 178 18.15 -8.22 12.83
C ASN A 178 17.59 -7.78 11.48
N ILE A 179 16.72 -8.62 10.88
CA ILE A 179 15.93 -8.30 9.69
C ILE A 179 14.47 -8.47 10.09
N TYR A 180 13.73 -7.37 10.11
CA TYR A 180 12.35 -7.34 10.56
C TYR A 180 11.40 -7.24 9.37
N VAL A 181 10.60 -8.28 9.20
CA VAL A 181 9.49 -8.34 8.23
C VAL A 181 8.19 -8.57 8.98
N ARG A 182 7.05 -8.47 8.33
CA ARG A 182 5.77 -8.57 9.01
C ARG A 182 5.07 -9.88 8.70
N GLY A 183 4.71 -10.65 9.74
CA GLY A 183 3.78 -11.78 9.64
C GLY A 183 2.36 -11.33 9.27
N MET A 184 1.65 -12.16 8.53
CA MET A 184 0.35 -11.81 7.95
C MET A 184 -0.83 -12.54 8.60
N GLN A 185 -0.64 -13.14 9.75
CA GLN A 185 -1.69 -13.83 10.53
C GLN A 185 -2.96 -12.97 10.77
N PRO A 186 -2.84 -11.65 11.11
CA PRO A 186 -4.01 -10.81 11.30
C PRO A 186 -4.91 -10.63 10.07
N TYR A 187 -4.40 -11.01 8.88
CA TYR A 187 -5.14 -10.96 7.61
C TYR A 187 -5.56 -12.35 7.11
N ASN A 188 -5.42 -13.40 7.93
CA ASN A 188 -5.63 -14.81 7.55
C ASN A 188 -4.73 -15.26 6.38
N LEU A 189 -3.57 -14.63 6.22
CA LEU A 189 -2.55 -14.98 5.21
C LEU A 189 -1.35 -15.64 5.90
N HIS A 190 -1.61 -16.76 6.56
CA HIS A 190 -0.67 -17.41 7.49
C HIS A 190 0.64 -17.84 6.82
N ALA A 191 0.60 -18.23 5.54
CA ALA A 191 1.78 -18.66 4.77
C ALA A 191 2.61 -17.50 4.19
N PHE A 192 2.25 -16.24 4.49
CA PHE A 192 2.87 -15.07 3.87
C PHE A 192 3.62 -14.20 4.88
N LEU A 193 4.68 -13.55 4.38
CA LEU A 193 5.36 -12.45 5.06
C LEU A 193 5.32 -11.20 4.19
N ARG A 194 5.00 -10.04 4.77
CA ARG A 194 5.05 -8.75 4.07
C ARG A 194 6.40 -8.10 4.27
N VAL A 195 7.06 -7.78 3.15
CA VAL A 195 8.38 -7.18 3.10
C VAL A 195 8.26 -5.77 2.53
N SER A 196 8.70 -4.77 3.29
CA SER A 196 8.81 -3.39 2.78
C SER A 196 10.07 -3.24 1.94
N ILE A 197 9.99 -2.46 0.87
CA ILE A 197 11.17 -2.07 0.10
C ILE A 197 11.96 -1.06 0.93
N GLY A 198 13.15 -1.43 1.32
CA GLY A 198 14.10 -0.63 2.10
C GLY A 198 15.21 -0.05 1.25
N THR A 199 16.35 0.26 1.87
CA THR A 199 17.58 0.64 1.18
C THR A 199 18.18 -0.54 0.42
N GLU A 200 19.09 -0.26 -0.51
CA GLU A 200 19.76 -1.31 -1.29
C GLU A 200 20.50 -2.31 -0.37
N LEU A 201 21.14 -1.82 0.70
CA LEU A 201 21.83 -2.66 1.66
C LEU A 201 20.87 -3.59 2.42
N GLU A 202 19.73 -3.07 2.85
CA GLU A 202 18.70 -3.84 3.55
C GLU A 202 18.08 -4.90 2.63
N MET A 203 17.79 -4.54 1.38
CA MET A 203 17.23 -5.49 0.41
C MET A 203 18.22 -6.59 0.03
N LYS A 204 19.52 -6.26 -0.12
CA LYS A 204 20.58 -7.25 -0.30
C LYS A 204 20.69 -8.21 0.89
N LYS A 205 20.65 -7.67 2.11
CA LYS A 205 20.71 -8.46 3.34
C LYS A 205 19.48 -9.38 3.46
N PHE A 206 18.29 -8.85 3.21
CA PHE A 206 17.03 -9.61 3.19
C PHE A 206 17.10 -10.77 2.19
N LEU A 207 17.39 -10.47 0.90
CA LEU A 207 17.43 -11.47 -0.16
C LEU A 207 18.44 -12.57 0.12
N LYS A 208 19.68 -12.22 0.52
CA LYS A 208 20.70 -13.20 0.87
C LYS A 208 20.20 -14.20 1.92
N ASN A 209 19.68 -13.69 3.04
CA ASN A 209 19.21 -14.55 4.13
C ASN A 209 17.97 -15.37 3.76
N THR A 210 17.04 -14.79 3.00
CA THR A 210 15.85 -15.50 2.52
C THR A 210 16.22 -16.64 1.57
N ILE A 211 17.13 -16.39 0.63
CA ILE A 211 17.64 -17.40 -0.32
C ILE A 211 18.39 -18.51 0.44
N ASP A 212 19.27 -18.15 1.36
CA ASP A 212 20.01 -19.11 2.18
C ASP A 212 19.04 -20.02 2.98
N PHE A 213 18.02 -19.43 3.59
CA PHE A 213 16.96 -20.18 4.27
C PHE A 213 16.22 -21.12 3.30
N CYS A 214 15.74 -20.63 2.17
CA CYS A 214 14.99 -21.42 1.22
C CYS A 214 15.81 -22.59 0.64
N ARG A 215 17.12 -22.39 0.40
CA ARG A 215 18.02 -23.43 -0.09
C ARG A 215 18.30 -24.49 0.97
N LYS A 216 18.51 -24.06 2.23
CA LYS A 216 18.80 -24.96 3.36
C LYS A 216 17.61 -25.85 3.73
N PHE A 217 16.39 -25.33 3.59
CA PHE A 217 15.16 -26.02 3.95
C PHE A 217 14.30 -26.38 2.72
N LYS A 218 14.97 -26.72 1.60
CA LYS A 218 14.31 -27.14 0.34
C LYS A 218 13.60 -28.49 0.41
N SER A 219 13.77 -29.25 1.49
CA SER A 219 13.39 -30.66 1.60
C SER A 219 12.59 -30.91 2.88
N ASP A 220 11.36 -30.39 2.95
CA ASP A 220 10.35 -30.99 3.85
C ASP A 220 8.94 -30.73 3.29
#